data_abc74043a52ac19c48a498542cfbd057
#
_entry.id   abc74043a52ac19c48a498542cfbd057
#
_cell.length_a   1.000
_cell.length_b   1.000
_cell.length_c   1.000
_cell.angle_alpha   90.00
_cell.angle_beta   90.00
_cell.angle_gamma   90.00
#
_symmetry.space_group_name_H-M   'P 1'
#
loop_
_entity.id
_entity.type
_entity.pdbx_description
1 polymer ?
#
loop_
_entity_poly.entity_id
_entity_poly.type
_entity_poly.pdbx_seq_one_letter_code
_entity_poly.pdbx_strand_id
1 'polypeptide(L)'
;MRSELWVLAGAGDAPVGFMGLAGNDIAALFLEPAARGKGGGRRLVEHAQALRGGELTVEVNEQNPAACGFYRALGFVVVGRSPVDDDGRPFPLLRMRRPAPV
;
A
#
# COMPACT_ATOMS: atom_id res chain seq x y z
N MET A 1 -18.24 3.32 -2.30
CA MET A 1 -17.00 4.11 -2.34
C MET A 1 -16.28 3.91 -3.67
N ARG A 2 -15.79 4.96 -4.24
CA ARG A 2 -15.15 4.93 -5.55
C ARG A 2 -13.66 4.64 -5.40
N SER A 3 -13.18 3.59 -6.09
CA SER A 3 -11.76 3.26 -6.14
C SER A 3 -11.09 3.94 -7.33
N GLU A 4 -9.85 4.37 -7.16
CA GLU A 4 -9.03 4.92 -8.23
C GLU A 4 -7.84 4.01 -8.47
N LEU A 5 -7.49 3.81 -9.74
CA LEU A 5 -6.35 2.98 -10.14
C LEU A 5 -5.25 3.86 -10.71
N TRP A 6 -4.03 3.68 -10.20
CA TRP A 6 -2.83 4.35 -10.66
C TRP A 6 -1.85 3.31 -11.19
N VAL A 7 -1.28 3.59 -12.34
CA VAL A 7 -0.34 2.67 -13.01
C VAL A 7 1.05 3.29 -13.03
N LEU A 8 2.05 2.51 -12.66
CA LEU A 8 3.45 2.89 -12.76
C LEU A 8 4.01 2.33 -14.07
N ALA A 9 4.48 3.22 -14.95
CA ALA A 9 5.12 2.83 -16.20
C ALA A 9 6.62 2.65 -16.01
N GLY A 10 7.16 1.61 -16.62
CA GLY A 10 8.60 1.38 -16.70
C GLY A 10 9.20 1.89 -17.99
N ALA A 11 10.39 1.41 -18.34
CA ALA A 11 11.03 1.72 -19.60
C ALA A 11 10.16 1.26 -20.77
N GLY A 12 10.02 2.10 -21.80
CA GLY A 12 9.17 1.79 -22.95
C GLY A 12 7.68 1.89 -22.67
N ASP A 13 7.29 2.56 -21.58
CA ASP A 13 5.91 2.75 -21.14
C ASP A 13 5.15 1.47 -20.80
N ALA A 14 5.85 0.34 -20.64
CA ALA A 14 5.22 -0.89 -20.20
C ALA A 14 4.82 -0.77 -18.72
N PRO A 15 3.60 -1.19 -18.33
CA PRO A 15 3.19 -1.16 -16.92
C PRO A 15 4.06 -2.11 -16.09
N VAL A 16 4.60 -1.60 -14.98
CA VAL A 16 5.41 -2.41 -14.05
C VAL A 16 4.80 -2.49 -12.65
N GLY A 17 3.71 -1.78 -12.42
CA GLY A 17 3.00 -1.83 -11.15
C GLY A 17 1.71 -1.04 -11.20
N PHE A 18 0.88 -1.24 -10.19
CA PHE A 18 -0.35 -0.47 -10.03
C PHE A 18 -0.70 -0.33 -8.55
N MET A 19 -1.53 0.67 -8.27
CA MET A 19 -2.07 0.92 -6.93
C MET A 19 -3.53 1.29 -7.05
N GLY A 20 -4.37 0.66 -6.24
CA GLY A 20 -5.77 1.02 -6.10
C GLY A 20 -5.98 1.79 -4.81
N LEU A 21 -6.67 2.93 -4.89
CA LEU A 21 -7.04 3.73 -3.74
C LEU A 21 -8.55 3.76 -3.58
N ALA A 22 -9.00 3.61 -2.34
CA ALA A 22 -10.39 3.83 -1.95
C ALA A 22 -10.37 4.92 -0.87
N GLY A 23 -10.62 6.17 -1.25
CA GLY A 23 -10.39 7.31 -0.37
C GLY A 23 -8.92 7.40 -0.01
N ASN A 24 -8.61 7.36 1.29
CA ASN A 24 -7.25 7.38 1.81
C ASN A 24 -6.70 5.97 2.09
N ASP A 25 -7.45 4.93 1.73
CA ASP A 25 -7.05 3.56 1.97
C ASP A 25 -6.43 2.94 0.72
N ILE A 26 -5.26 2.31 0.88
CA ILE A 26 -4.63 1.57 -0.21
C ILE A 26 -5.32 0.21 -0.29
N ALA A 27 -6.16 0.05 -1.31
CA ALA A 27 -6.92 -1.18 -1.50
C ALA A 27 -6.08 -2.27 -2.17
N ALA A 28 -5.09 -1.87 -2.97
CA ALA A 28 -4.19 -2.81 -3.64
C ALA A 28 -2.90 -2.10 -4.02
N LEU A 29 -1.80 -2.81 -3.98
CA LEU A 29 -0.50 -2.34 -4.47
C LEU A 29 0.25 -3.53 -5.03
N PHE A 30 0.61 -3.45 -6.30
CA PHE A 30 1.34 -4.51 -6.98
C PHE A 30 2.52 -3.93 -7.74
N LEU A 31 3.66 -4.61 -7.67
CA LEU A 31 4.83 -4.34 -8.50
C LEU A 31 5.32 -5.65 -9.12
N GLU A 32 5.68 -5.62 -10.40
CA GLU A 32 6.35 -6.75 -10.99
C GLU A 32 7.63 -7.08 -10.21
N PRO A 33 7.96 -8.37 -10.03
CA PRO A 33 9.18 -8.75 -9.29
C PRO A 33 10.45 -8.07 -9.82
N ALA A 34 10.59 -7.92 -11.13
CA ALA A 34 11.74 -7.27 -11.74
C ALA A 34 11.82 -5.77 -11.46
N ALA A 35 10.71 -5.14 -11.09
CA ALA A 35 10.64 -3.72 -10.76
C ALA A 35 10.80 -3.43 -9.28
N ARG A 36 10.80 -4.46 -8.43
CA ARG A 36 10.92 -4.28 -6.98
C ARG A 36 12.33 -3.81 -6.61
N GLY A 37 12.42 -3.06 -5.52
CA GLY A 37 13.69 -2.54 -5.02
C GLY A 37 14.22 -1.33 -5.79
N LYS A 38 13.42 -0.77 -6.71
CA LYS A 38 13.81 0.39 -7.53
C LYS A 38 13.06 1.67 -7.17
N GLY A 39 12.40 1.69 -6.03
CA GLY A 39 11.68 2.86 -5.55
C GLY A 39 10.29 3.09 -6.15
N GLY A 40 9.80 2.16 -7.00
CA GLY A 40 8.49 2.31 -7.63
C GLY A 40 7.33 2.31 -6.65
N GLY A 41 7.36 1.41 -5.67
CA GLY A 41 6.34 1.36 -4.62
C GLY A 41 6.31 2.61 -3.77
N ARG A 42 7.48 3.14 -3.41
CA ARG A 42 7.59 4.41 -2.69
C ARG A 42 6.99 5.55 -3.50
N ARG A 43 7.29 5.61 -4.79
CA ARG A 43 6.76 6.65 -5.69
C ARG A 43 5.24 6.63 -5.76
N LEU A 44 4.64 5.43 -5.85
CA LEU A 44 3.19 5.29 -5.85
C LEU A 44 2.58 5.76 -4.52
N VAL A 45 3.15 5.36 -3.40
CA VAL A 45 2.65 5.75 -2.07
C VAL A 45 2.80 7.26 -1.85
N GLU A 46 3.94 7.83 -2.20
CA GLU A 46 4.17 9.27 -2.06
C GLU A 46 3.24 10.09 -2.96
N HIS A 47 2.99 9.61 -4.18
CA HIS A 47 2.04 10.22 -5.09
C HIS A 47 0.63 10.21 -4.49
N ALA A 48 0.21 9.08 -3.95
CA ALA A 48 -1.10 8.94 -3.31
C ALA A 48 -1.27 9.91 -2.15
N GLN A 49 -0.25 10.03 -1.30
CA GLN A 49 -0.31 10.92 -0.15
C GLN A 49 -0.35 12.39 -0.56
N ALA A 50 0.44 12.77 -1.55
CA ALA A 50 0.41 14.12 -2.10
C ALA A 50 -0.96 14.45 -2.68
N LEU A 51 -1.55 13.51 -3.39
CA LEU A 51 -2.85 13.68 -4.04
C LEU A 51 -3.98 13.82 -3.02
N ARG A 52 -3.96 13.05 -1.94
CA ARG A 52 -5.00 13.08 -0.90
C ARG A 52 -4.78 14.17 0.13
N GLY A 53 -3.54 14.59 0.36
CA GLY A 53 -3.19 15.65 1.29
C GLY A 53 -3.29 15.27 2.76
N GLY A 54 -3.53 14.01 3.08
CA GLY A 54 -3.73 13.55 4.44
C GLY A 54 -3.03 12.24 4.73
N GLU A 55 -3.48 11.54 5.76
CA GLU A 55 -2.94 10.23 6.09
C GLU A 55 -3.34 9.18 5.06
N LEU A 56 -2.55 8.13 4.96
CA LEU A 56 -2.91 6.92 4.22
C LEU A 56 -3.05 5.76 5.19
N THR A 57 -3.96 4.84 4.87
CA THR A 57 -4.14 3.61 5.61
C THR A 57 -3.98 2.40 4.69
N VAL A 58 -3.67 1.25 5.27
CA VAL A 58 -3.58 -0.01 4.54
C VAL A 58 -3.84 -1.16 5.51
N GLU A 59 -4.44 -2.23 5.01
CA GLU A 59 -4.51 -3.49 5.74
C GLU A 59 -3.52 -4.47 5.14
N VAL A 60 -2.70 -5.10 5.99
CA VAL A 60 -1.62 -5.97 5.57
C VAL A 60 -1.75 -7.31 6.27
N ASN A 61 -1.60 -8.40 5.52
CA ASN A 61 -1.57 -9.72 6.12
C ASN A 61 -0.33 -9.82 7.04
N GLU A 62 -0.57 -10.09 8.32
CA GLU A 62 0.51 -10.21 9.32
C GLU A 62 1.51 -11.29 8.96
N GLN A 63 1.08 -12.32 8.24
CA GLN A 63 1.91 -13.45 7.83
C GLN A 63 2.70 -13.17 6.55
N ASN A 64 2.68 -11.92 6.06
CA ASN A 64 3.49 -11.48 4.93
C ASN A 64 4.55 -10.49 5.41
N PRO A 65 5.71 -10.98 5.88
CA PRO A 65 6.75 -10.09 6.43
C PRO A 65 7.33 -9.13 5.40
N ALA A 66 7.37 -9.51 4.12
CA ALA A 66 7.86 -8.63 3.07
C ALA A 66 6.97 -7.38 2.91
N ALA A 67 5.65 -7.57 2.89
CA ALA A 67 4.71 -6.46 2.81
C ALA A 67 4.75 -5.60 4.07
N CYS A 68 4.77 -6.22 5.24
CA CYS A 68 4.88 -5.49 6.51
C CYS A 68 6.14 -4.63 6.55
N GLY A 69 7.28 -5.20 6.15
CA GLY A 69 8.56 -4.48 6.10
C GLY A 69 8.55 -3.33 5.11
N PHE A 70 7.92 -3.54 3.94
CA PHE A 70 7.79 -2.51 2.92
C PHE A 70 7.04 -1.29 3.46
N TYR A 71 5.87 -1.50 4.07
CA TYR A 71 5.08 -0.37 4.59
C TYR A 71 5.77 0.30 5.79
N ARG A 72 6.39 -0.47 6.68
CA ARG A 72 7.14 0.11 7.81
C ARG A 72 8.29 0.99 7.32
N ALA A 73 9.02 0.56 6.29
CA ALA A 73 10.11 1.34 5.72
C ALA A 73 9.63 2.66 5.14
N LEU A 74 8.37 2.75 4.73
CA LEU A 74 7.75 3.99 4.23
C LEU A 74 7.14 4.84 5.33
N GLY A 75 7.28 4.46 6.59
CA GLY A 75 6.77 5.24 7.71
C GLY A 75 5.38 4.88 8.17
N PHE A 76 4.82 3.76 7.68
CA PHE A 76 3.56 3.26 8.21
C PHE A 76 3.78 2.66 9.59
N VAL A 77 2.85 2.89 10.49
CA VAL A 77 2.85 2.33 11.84
C VAL A 77 1.59 1.51 12.05
N VAL A 78 1.70 0.45 12.84
CA VAL A 78 0.56 -0.40 13.17
C VAL A 78 -0.34 0.34 14.15
N VAL A 79 -1.62 0.46 13.79
CA VAL A 79 -2.63 1.11 14.64
C VAL A 79 -3.76 0.17 15.06
N GLY A 80 -3.78 -1.04 14.53
CA GLY A 80 -4.78 -2.03 14.89
C GLY A 80 -4.44 -3.40 14.32
N ARG A 81 -5.16 -4.40 14.82
CA ARG A 81 -4.99 -5.79 14.37
C ARG A 81 -6.34 -6.49 14.44
N SER A 82 -6.66 -7.24 13.39
CA SER A 82 -7.78 -8.17 13.40
C SER A 82 -7.21 -9.59 13.40
N PRO A 83 -7.70 -10.50 14.27
CA PRO A 83 -7.23 -11.88 14.27
C PRO A 83 -7.70 -12.68 13.07
N VAL A 84 -8.63 -12.14 12.30
CA VAL A 84 -9.21 -12.80 11.11
C VAL A 84 -9.20 -11.82 9.94
N ASP A 85 -9.26 -12.37 8.71
CA ASP A 85 -9.43 -11.56 7.50
C ASP A 85 -10.90 -11.12 7.32
N ASP A 86 -11.20 -10.43 6.22
CA ASP A 86 -12.54 -9.91 5.95
C ASP A 86 -13.59 -11.00 5.77
N ASP A 87 -13.16 -12.23 5.48
CA ASP A 87 -14.05 -13.40 5.34
C ASP A 87 -14.13 -14.23 6.63
N GLY A 88 -13.52 -13.75 7.71
CA GLY A 88 -13.52 -14.46 9.01
C GLY A 88 -12.55 -15.62 9.09
N ARG A 89 -11.61 -15.75 8.12
CA ARG A 89 -10.60 -16.80 8.13
C ARG A 89 -9.47 -16.46 9.10
N PRO A 90 -8.72 -17.46 9.62
CA PRO A 90 -7.66 -17.21 10.60
C PRO A 90 -6.38 -16.66 9.96
N PHE A 91 -6.51 -15.57 9.21
CA PHE A 91 -5.39 -14.83 8.61
C PHE A 91 -5.39 -13.43 9.20
N PRO A 92 -4.57 -13.18 10.24
CA PRO A 92 -4.57 -11.88 10.92
C PRO A 92 -4.17 -10.75 9.97
N LEU A 93 -4.87 -9.63 10.12
CA LEU A 93 -4.60 -8.40 9.38
C LEU A 93 -4.07 -7.33 10.32
N LEU A 94 -3.03 -6.63 9.90
CA LEU A 94 -2.54 -5.43 10.57
C LEU A 94 -3.12 -4.22 9.85
N ARG A 95 -3.72 -3.31 10.60
CA ARG A 95 -4.08 -2.00 10.07
C ARG A 95 -2.92 -1.07 10.33
N MET A 96 -2.44 -0.45 9.27
CA MET A 96 -1.29 0.45 9.34
C MET A 96 -1.67 1.83 8.81
N ARG A 97 -0.96 2.83 9.30
CA ARG A 97 -1.23 4.23 8.96
C ARG A 97 0.08 4.96 8.71
N ARG A 98 0.13 5.70 7.61
CA ARG A 98 1.18 6.68 7.36
C ARG A 98 0.60 8.05 7.68
N PRO A 99 1.14 8.76 8.70
CA PRO A 99 0.61 10.07 9.09
C PRO A 99 0.70 11.09 7.96
N ALA A 100 -0.18 12.10 8.01
CA ALA A 100 -0.09 13.22 7.09
C ALA A 100 1.23 13.94 7.25
N PRO A 101 1.81 14.49 6.17
CA PRO A 101 3.01 15.31 6.26
C PRO A 101 2.75 16.55 7.12
N VAL A 102 3.76 16.94 7.87
CA VAL A 102 3.71 18.13 8.72
C VAL A 102 3.99 19.38 7.90
#